data_ab29a0cf97ae7d08b92f9c593f22613f
#
_entry.id   ab29a0cf97ae7d08b92f9c593f22613f
#
_cell.length_a   1.000
_cell.length_b   1.000
_cell.length_c   1.000
_cell.angle_alpha   90.00
_cell.angle_beta   90.00
_cell.angle_gamma   90.00
#
_symmetry.space_group_name_H-M   'P 1'
#
loop_
_entity.id
_entity.type
_entity.pdbx_description
1 polymer ?
#
loop_
_entity_poly.entity_id
_entity_poly.type
_entity_poly.pdbx_seq_one_letter_code
_entity_poly.pdbx_strand_id
1 'polypeptide(L)'
;MRIGIVTFHCAYNFGSALQTWALKRSIEALGHEVHTVDYRGADFKQYKLVSLTRPKRFLSNIRNYSRNKVRRDAFETFISEELSPTNKCYTKRTQDQMAELSADFDCFVCGSDQIWNLDCTHGPVGPYFLDFAEDARRVAYAPSLSHVRFEEGNFGPAQKEQIASWLSHFSAISVREQSTVSLFQPLVQGPIEVCLDPTLLLSAADYKPLIRHPEGLEGSLFVYMLERNDDLVRYAGRLAQRMDRDICYVSKEPLSFGVPARNLYGIGPREFLGVIDSCSAVVTNSFHATVFSLLFGRPFETFVTERSGSRMKELLESVGAESHLVDGGNVIMPADVGAEYDLASLVNQRDHSRDFLAQALGEH
;
A
#
# COMPACT_ATOMS: atom_id res chain seq x y z
N MET A 1 -1.91 -12.82 -22.21
CA MET A 1 -0.57 -12.16 -22.24
C MET A 1 0.21 -12.55 -21.01
N ARG A 2 1.54 -12.42 -21.10
CA ARG A 2 2.44 -12.49 -19.95
C ARG A 2 2.75 -11.08 -19.46
N ILE A 3 2.39 -10.77 -18.21
CA ILE A 3 2.40 -9.41 -17.67
C ILE A 3 3.34 -9.29 -16.48
N GLY A 4 4.20 -8.26 -16.51
CA GLY A 4 5.11 -7.93 -15.43
C GLY A 4 4.59 -6.75 -14.60
N ILE A 5 4.36 -6.93 -13.28
CA ILE A 5 3.99 -5.84 -12.37
C ILE A 5 5.24 -5.22 -11.75
N VAL A 6 5.35 -3.89 -11.78
CA VAL A 6 6.43 -3.12 -11.14
C VAL A 6 5.85 -2.19 -10.08
N THR A 7 6.11 -2.48 -8.81
CA THR A 7 5.59 -1.71 -7.67
C THR A 7 6.45 -1.90 -6.41
N PHE A 8 6.06 -1.32 -5.27
CA PHE A 8 6.69 -1.50 -3.96
C PHE A 8 6.41 -2.88 -3.33
N HIS A 9 6.54 -3.97 -4.10
CA HIS A 9 6.24 -5.33 -3.64
C HIS A 9 7.12 -5.81 -2.48
N CYS A 10 8.36 -5.34 -2.39
CA CYS A 10 9.36 -5.77 -1.40
C CYS A 10 9.49 -4.83 -0.19
N ALA A 11 8.70 -3.77 -0.12
CA ALA A 11 8.57 -2.99 1.09
C ALA A 11 7.91 -3.85 2.18
N TYR A 12 8.52 -3.93 3.39
CA TYR A 12 7.91 -4.69 4.49
C TYR A 12 6.78 -3.87 5.13
N ASN A 13 5.85 -3.49 4.27
CA ASN A 13 4.60 -2.79 4.55
C ASN A 13 3.44 -3.68 4.10
N PHE A 14 2.47 -3.89 4.98
CA PHE A 14 1.33 -4.76 4.71
C PHE A 14 0.52 -4.28 3.50
N GLY A 15 0.26 -2.98 3.43
CA GLY A 15 -0.47 -2.38 2.31
C GLY A 15 0.24 -2.58 0.98
N SER A 16 1.55 -2.30 0.93
CA SER A 16 2.35 -2.48 -0.29
C SER A 16 2.34 -3.92 -0.79
N ALA A 17 2.45 -4.91 0.11
CA ALA A 17 2.40 -6.32 -0.26
C ALA A 17 0.99 -6.74 -0.72
N LEU A 18 -0.06 -6.31 -0.01
CA LEU A 18 -1.43 -6.72 -0.29
C LEU A 18 -2.02 -6.02 -1.52
N GLN A 19 -1.65 -4.76 -1.81
CA GLN A 19 -2.05 -4.10 -3.06
C GLN A 19 -1.39 -4.76 -4.28
N THR A 20 -0.12 -5.20 -4.15
CA THR A 20 0.56 -5.95 -5.22
C THR A 20 -0.16 -7.27 -5.50
N TRP A 21 -0.51 -8.00 -4.44
CA TRP A 21 -1.27 -9.24 -4.55
C TRP A 21 -2.65 -9.00 -5.19
N ALA A 22 -3.36 -7.97 -4.76
CA ALA A 22 -4.68 -7.66 -5.27
C ALA A 22 -4.65 -7.27 -6.76
N LEU A 23 -3.66 -6.46 -7.20
CA LEU A 23 -3.47 -6.13 -8.60
C LEU A 23 -3.16 -7.40 -9.43
N LYS A 24 -2.24 -8.24 -8.92
CA LYS A 24 -1.92 -9.53 -9.55
C LYS A 24 -3.18 -10.38 -9.74
N ARG A 25 -3.97 -10.57 -8.68
CA ARG A 25 -5.20 -11.36 -8.73
C ARG A 25 -6.25 -10.77 -9.69
N SER A 26 -6.36 -9.44 -9.74
CA SER A 26 -7.29 -8.77 -10.66
C SER A 26 -6.91 -8.97 -12.12
N ILE A 27 -5.61 -8.93 -12.44
CA ILE A 27 -5.11 -9.18 -13.79
C ILE A 27 -5.21 -10.68 -14.15
N GLU A 28 -4.93 -11.59 -13.21
CA GLU A 28 -5.09 -13.04 -13.41
C GLU A 28 -6.56 -13.41 -13.68
N ALA A 29 -7.51 -12.74 -13.03
CA ALA A 29 -8.94 -12.94 -13.27
C ALA A 29 -9.38 -12.57 -14.69
N LEU A 30 -8.61 -11.75 -15.41
CA LEU A 30 -8.76 -11.45 -16.82
C LEU A 30 -8.08 -12.49 -17.75
N GLY A 31 -7.56 -13.60 -17.21
CA GLY A 31 -6.96 -14.69 -17.99
C GLY A 31 -5.49 -14.49 -18.37
N HIS A 32 -4.78 -13.59 -17.72
CA HIS A 32 -3.35 -13.32 -17.98
C HIS A 32 -2.42 -14.08 -17.05
N GLU A 33 -1.21 -14.39 -17.52
CA GLU A 33 -0.10 -14.87 -16.69
C GLU A 33 0.62 -13.67 -16.08
N VAL A 34 0.74 -13.61 -14.74
CA VAL A 34 1.25 -12.43 -14.04
C VAL A 34 2.44 -12.74 -13.17
N HIS A 35 3.50 -11.95 -13.32
CA HIS A 35 4.68 -11.97 -12.47
C HIS A 35 4.95 -10.60 -11.86
N THR A 36 5.48 -10.58 -10.65
CA THR A 36 6.00 -9.35 -10.06
C THR A 36 7.48 -9.21 -10.41
N VAL A 37 7.86 -8.11 -11.03
CA VAL A 37 9.28 -7.83 -11.30
C VAL A 37 9.99 -7.56 -9.99
N ASP A 38 10.96 -8.39 -9.59
CA ASP A 38 11.71 -8.21 -8.34
C ASP A 38 12.72 -7.06 -8.46
N TYR A 39 12.20 -5.83 -8.52
CA TYR A 39 13.00 -4.61 -8.47
C TYR A 39 13.10 -4.09 -7.04
N ARG A 40 14.29 -4.17 -6.44
CA ARG A 40 14.57 -3.71 -5.08
C ARG A 40 15.38 -2.41 -5.14
N GLY A 41 14.67 -1.29 -5.24
CA GLY A 41 15.23 0.05 -5.35
C GLY A 41 16.14 0.48 -4.20
N ALA A 42 16.57 1.75 -4.23
CA ALA A 42 17.49 2.28 -3.21
C ALA A 42 16.88 2.34 -1.80
N ASP A 43 15.58 2.52 -1.72
CA ASP A 43 14.75 2.53 -0.51
C ASP A 43 14.74 1.18 0.22
N PHE A 44 14.88 0.06 -0.51
CA PHE A 44 14.98 -1.29 0.08
C PHE A 44 16.15 -1.44 1.07
N LYS A 45 17.17 -0.59 0.98
CA LYS A 45 18.31 -0.60 1.93
C LYS A 45 17.89 -0.42 3.39
N GLN A 46 16.76 0.22 3.66
CA GLN A 46 16.23 0.39 5.02
C GLN A 46 15.79 -0.93 5.68
N TYR A 47 15.46 -1.95 4.89
CA TYR A 47 14.96 -3.25 5.34
C TYR A 47 16.08 -4.28 5.56
N LYS A 48 17.35 -3.92 5.32
CA LYS A 48 18.49 -4.80 5.61
C LYS A 48 18.56 -5.09 7.13
N LEU A 49 18.73 -6.36 7.48
CA LEU A 49 18.85 -6.82 8.87
C LEU A 49 20.02 -6.15 9.61
N VAL A 50 21.12 -5.95 8.91
CA VAL A 50 22.33 -5.31 9.45
C VAL A 50 22.76 -4.19 8.50
N SER A 51 22.95 -3.00 9.01
CA SER A 51 23.52 -1.86 8.28
C SER A 51 24.86 -1.49 8.89
N LEU A 52 25.91 -1.65 8.11
CA LEU A 52 27.30 -1.30 8.53
C LEU A 52 27.59 0.20 8.42
N THR A 53 26.72 0.98 7.77
CA THR A 53 26.98 2.37 7.41
C THR A 53 26.64 3.40 8.50
N ARG A 54 25.93 3.00 9.57
CA ARG A 54 25.50 3.91 10.65
C ARG A 54 25.64 3.23 12.02
N PRO A 55 26.60 3.62 12.89
CA PRO A 55 26.88 2.94 14.18
C PRO A 55 25.67 2.82 15.11
N LYS A 56 24.84 3.87 15.22
CA LYS A 56 23.62 3.83 16.05
C LYS A 56 22.57 2.83 15.51
N ARG A 57 22.44 2.69 14.19
CA ARG A 57 21.56 1.68 13.57
C ARG A 57 22.12 0.26 13.71
N PHE A 58 23.43 0.10 13.68
CA PHE A 58 24.09 -1.19 13.88
C PHE A 58 23.75 -1.81 15.25
N LEU A 59 23.91 -1.06 16.34
CA LEU A 59 23.57 -1.53 17.69
C LEU A 59 22.07 -1.84 17.84
N SER A 60 21.20 -0.97 17.31
CA SER A 60 19.75 -1.21 17.30
C SER A 60 19.38 -2.45 16.47
N ASN A 61 20.04 -2.67 15.33
CA ASN A 61 19.80 -3.83 14.50
C ASN A 61 20.23 -5.14 15.17
N ILE A 62 21.36 -5.16 15.87
CA ILE A 62 21.79 -6.32 16.65
C ILE A 62 20.78 -6.63 17.76
N ARG A 63 20.39 -5.62 18.54
CA ARG A 63 19.41 -5.78 19.63
C ARG A 63 18.07 -6.33 19.15
N ASN A 64 17.62 -5.92 17.98
CA ASN A 64 16.34 -6.30 17.40
C ASN A 64 16.47 -7.36 16.29
N TYR A 65 17.64 -7.99 16.14
CA TYR A 65 17.92 -8.88 15.01
C TYR A 65 16.89 -10.00 14.85
N SER A 66 16.59 -10.73 15.91
CA SER A 66 15.63 -11.84 15.87
C SER A 66 14.23 -11.37 15.45
N ARG A 67 13.76 -10.26 16.02
CA ARG A 67 12.45 -9.69 15.67
C ARG A 67 12.39 -9.18 14.22
N ASN A 68 13.45 -8.48 13.79
CA ASN A 68 13.56 -8.01 12.40
C ASN A 68 13.65 -9.20 11.43
N LYS A 69 14.34 -10.28 11.82
CA LYS A 69 14.45 -11.50 11.02
C LYS A 69 13.09 -12.16 10.85
N VAL A 70 12.32 -12.35 11.94
CA VAL A 70 10.98 -12.94 11.88
C VAL A 70 10.08 -12.13 10.94
N ARG A 71 10.06 -10.80 11.10
CA ARG A 71 9.29 -9.92 10.21
C ARG A 71 9.72 -10.06 8.75
N ARG A 72 11.03 -9.97 8.49
CA ARG A 72 11.55 -10.15 7.12
C ARG A 72 11.12 -11.48 6.53
N ASP A 73 11.33 -12.57 7.27
CA ASP A 73 11.06 -13.91 6.77
C ASP A 73 9.55 -14.08 6.49
N ALA A 74 8.66 -13.49 7.29
CA ALA A 74 7.22 -13.49 7.04
C ALA A 74 6.84 -12.75 5.74
N PHE A 75 7.46 -11.60 5.46
CA PHE A 75 7.23 -10.86 4.21
C PHE A 75 7.86 -11.55 2.99
N GLU A 76 9.10 -12.04 3.10
CA GLU A 76 9.76 -12.74 1.99
C GLU A 76 9.03 -14.06 1.64
N THR A 77 8.48 -14.76 2.65
CA THR A 77 7.62 -15.92 2.41
C THR A 77 6.36 -15.53 1.64
N PHE A 78 5.69 -14.45 2.04
CA PHE A 78 4.53 -13.95 1.30
C PHE A 78 4.87 -13.56 -0.13
N ILE A 79 5.99 -12.85 -0.34
CA ILE A 79 6.46 -12.46 -1.68
C ILE A 79 6.70 -13.70 -2.55
N SER A 80 7.42 -14.70 -2.02
CA SER A 80 7.77 -15.89 -2.80
C SER A 80 6.56 -16.80 -3.11
N GLU A 81 5.60 -16.91 -2.19
CA GLU A 81 4.46 -17.79 -2.35
C GLU A 81 3.30 -17.16 -3.11
N GLU A 82 3.08 -15.84 -2.97
CA GLU A 82 1.88 -15.18 -3.46
C GLU A 82 2.12 -14.21 -4.64
N LEU A 83 3.31 -13.62 -4.74
CA LEU A 83 3.53 -12.56 -5.72
C LEU A 83 4.21 -13.04 -7.02
N SER A 84 4.61 -14.31 -7.11
CA SER A 84 5.29 -14.87 -8.30
C SER A 84 6.43 -13.97 -8.80
N PRO A 85 7.46 -13.66 -7.97
CA PRO A 85 8.51 -12.74 -8.38
C PRO A 85 9.32 -13.30 -9.54
N THR A 86 9.89 -12.43 -10.37
CA THR A 86 10.84 -12.84 -11.41
C THR A 86 12.04 -13.56 -10.79
N ASN A 87 12.64 -14.51 -11.52
CA ASN A 87 13.77 -15.28 -11.01
C ASN A 87 15.00 -14.41 -10.71
N LYS A 88 15.14 -13.31 -11.43
CA LYS A 88 16.23 -12.34 -11.25
C LYS A 88 15.76 -11.14 -10.46
N CYS A 89 16.54 -10.80 -9.43
CA CYS A 89 16.34 -9.59 -8.64
C CYS A 89 17.16 -8.44 -9.22
N TYR A 90 16.49 -7.31 -9.47
CA TYR A 90 17.11 -6.09 -9.97
C TYR A 90 17.26 -5.06 -8.86
N THR A 91 18.27 -4.24 -8.95
CA THR A 91 18.57 -3.18 -8.00
C THR A 91 18.93 -1.89 -8.74
N LYS A 92 19.08 -0.77 -8.05
CA LYS A 92 19.58 0.46 -8.65
C LYS A 92 20.89 0.27 -9.46
N ARG A 93 21.72 -0.73 -9.10
CA ARG A 93 22.99 -1.01 -9.80
C ARG A 93 22.84 -1.87 -11.05
N THR A 94 21.74 -2.58 -11.15
CA THR A 94 21.46 -3.54 -12.24
C THR A 94 20.19 -3.19 -12.99
N GLN A 95 19.61 -2.01 -12.76
CA GLN A 95 18.37 -1.59 -13.43
C GLN A 95 18.49 -1.52 -14.94
N ASP A 96 19.67 -1.18 -15.47
CA ASP A 96 19.91 -1.15 -16.92
C ASP A 96 19.76 -2.54 -17.57
N GLN A 97 19.89 -3.62 -16.79
CA GLN A 97 19.67 -4.98 -17.26
C GLN A 97 18.18 -5.35 -17.33
N MET A 98 17.26 -4.48 -16.84
CA MET A 98 15.82 -4.75 -16.90
C MET A 98 15.27 -4.73 -18.33
N ALA A 99 15.98 -4.13 -19.28
CA ALA A 99 15.61 -4.15 -20.70
C ALA A 99 15.47 -5.59 -21.24
N GLU A 100 16.22 -6.56 -20.70
CA GLU A 100 16.11 -7.98 -21.06
C GLU A 100 14.69 -8.56 -20.81
N LEU A 101 13.94 -8.00 -19.85
CA LEU A 101 12.59 -8.44 -19.53
C LEU A 101 11.61 -8.21 -20.69
N SER A 102 11.86 -7.25 -21.57
CA SER A 102 10.97 -6.96 -22.71
C SER A 102 10.84 -8.15 -23.68
N ALA A 103 11.81 -9.07 -23.68
CA ALA A 103 11.75 -10.31 -24.46
C ALA A 103 10.81 -11.37 -23.84
N ASP A 104 10.53 -11.27 -22.54
CA ASP A 104 9.79 -12.27 -21.80
C ASP A 104 8.34 -11.85 -21.49
N PHE A 105 8.00 -10.56 -21.61
CA PHE A 105 6.71 -10.00 -21.23
C PHE A 105 6.06 -9.20 -22.37
N ASP A 106 4.76 -9.43 -22.58
CA ASP A 106 3.95 -8.71 -23.58
C ASP A 106 3.57 -7.30 -23.08
N CYS A 107 3.44 -7.15 -21.77
CA CYS A 107 2.99 -5.92 -21.13
C CYS A 107 3.64 -5.75 -19.74
N PHE A 108 3.92 -4.51 -19.38
CA PHE A 108 4.25 -4.15 -18.01
C PHE A 108 3.18 -3.23 -17.43
N VAL A 109 2.83 -3.49 -16.17
CA VAL A 109 1.92 -2.64 -15.38
C VAL A 109 2.69 -2.06 -14.21
N CYS A 110 2.83 -0.74 -14.13
CA CYS A 110 3.36 -0.10 -12.94
C CYS A 110 2.24 0.38 -12.01
N GLY A 111 2.47 0.27 -10.73
CA GLY A 111 1.48 0.63 -9.71
C GLY A 111 0.97 -0.61 -8.96
N SER A 112 0.12 -0.47 -8.06
CA SER A 112 -0.34 0.78 -7.43
C SER A 112 0.75 1.33 -6.46
N ASP A 113 0.31 1.91 -5.32
CA ASP A 113 1.14 2.48 -4.27
C ASP A 113 1.86 3.78 -4.67
N GLN A 114 2.70 4.31 -3.79
CA GLN A 114 3.36 5.62 -3.92
C GLN A 114 4.64 5.56 -4.78
N ILE A 115 4.64 4.75 -5.83
CA ILE A 115 5.83 4.57 -6.70
C ILE A 115 6.20 5.83 -7.49
N TRP A 116 5.24 6.74 -7.70
CA TRP A 116 5.47 8.04 -8.36
C TRP A 116 5.65 9.18 -7.36
N ASN A 117 5.56 8.93 -6.06
CA ASN A 117 5.84 9.91 -5.02
C ASN A 117 7.35 10.15 -4.90
N LEU A 118 7.80 11.30 -5.40
CA LEU A 118 9.23 11.65 -5.48
C LEU A 118 9.88 11.82 -4.10
N ASP A 119 9.11 12.09 -3.05
CA ASP A 119 9.61 12.16 -1.68
C ASP A 119 9.91 10.74 -1.16
N CYS A 120 9.07 9.76 -1.50
CA CYS A 120 9.29 8.36 -1.14
C CYS A 120 10.46 7.74 -1.89
N THR A 121 10.61 8.08 -3.16
CA THR A 121 11.62 7.50 -4.07
C THR A 121 12.92 8.31 -4.14
N HIS A 122 12.94 9.49 -3.49
CA HIS A 122 14.05 10.46 -3.55
C HIS A 122 14.38 10.92 -4.99
N GLY A 123 13.35 11.23 -5.75
CA GLY A 123 13.38 11.65 -7.14
C GLY A 123 12.73 10.64 -8.09
N PRO A 124 12.63 10.96 -9.39
CA PRO A 124 12.06 10.04 -10.36
C PRO A 124 12.95 8.80 -10.53
N VAL A 125 12.32 7.63 -10.54
CA VAL A 125 12.99 6.33 -10.67
C VAL A 125 12.45 5.63 -11.91
N GLY A 126 13.28 5.49 -12.94
CA GLY A 126 12.92 4.98 -14.27
C GLY A 126 12.12 3.68 -14.25
N PRO A 127 12.55 2.61 -13.53
CA PRO A 127 11.78 1.37 -13.44
C PRO A 127 10.32 1.53 -12.98
N TYR A 128 10.01 2.51 -12.12
CA TYR A 128 8.64 2.78 -11.72
C TYR A 128 7.83 3.56 -12.77
N PHE A 129 8.49 4.06 -13.80
CA PHE A 129 7.90 4.62 -15.02
C PHE A 129 8.09 3.69 -16.22
N LEU A 130 8.49 2.44 -16.02
CA LEU A 130 8.69 1.41 -17.04
C LEU A 130 9.64 1.86 -18.17
N ASP A 131 10.67 2.66 -17.84
CA ASP A 131 11.62 3.21 -18.81
C ASP A 131 12.42 2.14 -19.57
N PHE A 132 12.54 0.95 -19.00
CA PHE A 132 13.22 -0.21 -19.56
C PHE A 132 12.38 -1.01 -20.59
N ALA A 133 11.07 -0.79 -20.66
CA ALA A 133 10.15 -1.64 -21.43
C ALA A 133 10.02 -1.14 -22.87
N GLU A 134 11.07 -1.32 -23.70
CA GLU A 134 11.17 -0.70 -25.03
C GLU A 134 10.03 -1.12 -25.97
N ASP A 135 9.77 -2.42 -26.14
CA ASP A 135 8.82 -2.96 -27.12
C ASP A 135 7.51 -3.48 -26.49
N ALA A 136 7.45 -3.60 -25.18
CA ALA A 136 6.27 -4.09 -24.47
C ALA A 136 5.25 -2.97 -24.20
N ARG A 137 3.97 -3.32 -24.16
CA ARG A 137 2.89 -2.40 -23.73
C ARG A 137 3.15 -1.90 -22.32
N ARG A 138 2.90 -0.61 -22.08
CA ARG A 138 3.09 0.02 -20.77
C ARG A 138 1.77 0.57 -20.26
N VAL A 139 1.39 0.16 -19.06
CA VAL A 139 0.15 0.59 -18.38
C VAL A 139 0.49 1.08 -16.98
N ALA A 140 -0.10 2.19 -16.57
CA ALA A 140 -0.06 2.65 -15.19
C ALA A 140 -1.41 2.38 -14.53
N TYR A 141 -1.41 1.57 -13.47
CA TYR A 141 -2.61 1.30 -12.70
C TYR A 141 -2.53 1.90 -11.30
N ALA A 142 -3.27 2.98 -11.09
CA ALA A 142 -3.47 3.63 -9.80
C ALA A 142 -2.18 3.91 -8.99
N PRO A 143 -1.02 4.32 -9.57
CA PRO A 143 0.05 4.89 -8.76
C PRO A 143 -0.45 6.15 -8.05
N SER A 144 0.12 6.42 -6.87
CA SER A 144 -0.26 7.52 -6.01
C SER A 144 0.90 8.47 -5.80
N LEU A 145 0.64 9.76 -5.81
CA LEU A 145 1.58 10.79 -5.37
C LEU A 145 1.42 11.10 -3.88
N SER A 146 0.27 10.70 -3.28
CA SER A 146 -0.07 11.13 -1.94
C SER A 146 -0.09 12.67 -1.84
N HIS A 147 0.49 13.24 -0.80
CA HIS A 147 0.46 14.68 -0.56
C HIS A 147 1.78 15.34 -0.98
N VAL A 148 2.16 15.20 -2.26
CA VAL A 148 3.38 15.87 -2.75
C VAL A 148 3.09 17.34 -3.03
N ARG A 149 3.73 18.22 -2.28
CA ARG A 149 3.82 19.63 -2.63
C ARG A 149 4.92 19.78 -3.67
N PHE A 150 4.55 19.84 -4.95
CA PHE A 150 5.50 20.03 -6.05
C PHE A 150 6.19 21.41 -6.07
N GLU A 151 5.93 22.28 -5.11
CA GLU A 151 6.42 23.65 -5.11
C GLU A 151 7.85 23.81 -4.58
N GLU A 152 8.40 22.83 -3.87
CA GLU A 152 9.70 22.95 -3.21
C GLU A 152 10.73 21.92 -3.70
N GLY A 153 11.36 22.20 -4.83
CA GLY A 153 12.72 21.71 -5.12
C GLY A 153 12.86 20.32 -5.72
N ASN A 154 11.93 19.39 -5.52
CA ASN A 154 12.07 18.00 -6.00
C ASN A 154 11.45 17.73 -7.39
N PHE A 155 10.76 18.72 -7.97
CA PHE A 155 10.05 18.59 -9.25
C PHE A 155 10.35 19.79 -10.16
N GLY A 156 11.61 20.00 -10.43
CA GLY A 156 12.07 21.05 -11.35
C GLY A 156 11.77 20.75 -12.82
N PRO A 157 12.06 21.70 -13.72
CA PRO A 157 11.79 21.54 -15.16
C PRO A 157 12.39 20.26 -15.76
N ALA A 158 13.62 19.90 -15.38
CA ALA A 158 14.30 18.72 -15.90
C ALA A 158 13.60 17.41 -15.48
N GLN A 159 13.12 17.32 -14.24
CA GLN A 159 12.35 16.14 -13.80
C GLN A 159 10.99 16.08 -14.50
N LYS A 160 10.32 17.20 -14.72
CA LYS A 160 9.07 17.27 -15.48
C LYS A 160 9.25 16.77 -16.92
N GLU A 161 10.26 17.23 -17.59
CA GLU A 161 10.61 16.82 -18.95
C GLU A 161 10.91 15.33 -19.02
N GLN A 162 11.71 14.81 -18.09
CA GLN A 162 12.02 13.38 -18.00
C GLN A 162 10.78 12.53 -17.76
N ILE A 163 9.92 12.92 -16.79
CA ILE A 163 8.69 12.20 -16.51
C ILE A 163 7.72 12.28 -17.70
N ALA A 164 7.57 13.44 -18.34
CA ALA A 164 6.76 13.58 -19.54
C ALA A 164 7.25 12.66 -20.67
N SER A 165 8.56 12.58 -20.87
CA SER A 165 9.16 11.66 -21.84
C SER A 165 8.80 10.20 -21.53
N TRP A 166 8.89 9.76 -20.28
CA TRP A 166 8.53 8.40 -19.91
C TRP A 166 7.02 8.13 -20.07
N LEU A 167 6.18 9.06 -19.61
CA LEU A 167 4.71 8.94 -19.68
C LEU A 167 4.18 8.89 -21.12
N SER A 168 4.88 9.52 -22.08
CA SER A 168 4.47 9.50 -23.49
C SER A 168 4.47 8.10 -24.12
N HIS A 169 5.10 7.12 -23.49
CA HIS A 169 5.15 5.73 -23.96
C HIS A 169 4.06 4.84 -23.35
N PHE A 170 3.23 5.36 -22.45
CA PHE A 170 2.16 4.57 -21.85
C PHE A 170 0.96 4.46 -22.80
N SER A 171 0.41 3.25 -22.89
CA SER A 171 -0.83 2.97 -23.64
C SER A 171 -2.07 3.44 -22.89
N ALA A 172 -2.02 3.36 -21.55
CA ALA A 172 -3.09 3.81 -20.67
C ALA A 172 -2.52 4.22 -19.31
N ILE A 173 -3.09 5.27 -18.73
CA ILE A 173 -2.66 5.81 -17.44
C ILE A 173 -3.87 6.00 -16.55
N SER A 174 -3.87 5.34 -15.40
CA SER A 174 -4.73 5.71 -14.29
C SER A 174 -3.91 6.07 -13.06
N VAL A 175 -4.52 6.83 -12.17
CA VAL A 175 -3.94 7.25 -10.89
C VAL A 175 -4.96 7.04 -9.79
N ARG A 176 -4.53 7.07 -8.52
CA ARG A 176 -5.41 6.81 -7.38
C ARG A 176 -6.24 8.02 -6.96
N GLU A 177 -5.72 9.23 -7.15
CA GLU A 177 -6.34 10.46 -6.64
C GLU A 177 -6.50 11.51 -7.73
N GLN A 178 -7.60 12.29 -7.64
CA GLN A 178 -7.86 13.42 -8.54
C GLN A 178 -6.77 14.49 -8.50
N SER A 179 -6.13 14.68 -7.34
CA SER A 179 -5.00 15.61 -7.20
C SER A 179 -3.80 15.21 -8.07
N THR A 180 -3.57 13.92 -8.25
CA THR A 180 -2.52 13.40 -9.15
C THR A 180 -2.84 13.68 -10.62
N VAL A 181 -4.12 13.59 -11.03
CA VAL A 181 -4.55 13.98 -12.39
C VAL A 181 -4.15 15.41 -12.68
N SER A 182 -4.49 16.34 -11.80
CA SER A 182 -4.20 17.78 -11.99
C SER A 182 -2.72 18.06 -12.21
N LEU A 183 -1.84 17.26 -11.60
CA LEU A 183 -0.39 17.43 -11.69
C LEU A 183 0.21 16.80 -12.95
N PHE A 184 -0.30 15.65 -13.38
CA PHE A 184 0.28 14.90 -14.49
C PHE A 184 -0.42 15.12 -15.84
N GLN A 185 -1.69 15.56 -15.85
CA GLN A 185 -2.40 15.86 -17.09
C GLN A 185 -1.65 16.82 -18.02
N PRO A 186 -0.95 17.89 -17.52
CA PRO A 186 -0.14 18.74 -18.41
C PRO A 186 1.07 18.04 -19.03
N LEU A 187 1.46 16.85 -18.55
CA LEU A 187 2.63 16.12 -19.02
C LEU A 187 2.28 15.03 -20.05
N VAL A 188 0.99 14.75 -20.27
CA VAL A 188 0.53 13.70 -21.18
C VAL A 188 -0.52 14.20 -22.15
N GLN A 189 -0.60 13.59 -23.34
CA GLN A 189 -1.60 13.98 -24.36
C GLN A 189 -2.94 13.27 -24.20
N GLY A 190 -2.95 12.07 -23.61
CA GLY A 190 -4.16 11.26 -23.40
C GLY A 190 -4.84 11.56 -22.06
N PRO A 191 -6.03 10.98 -21.81
CA PRO A 191 -6.70 11.09 -20.54
C PRO A 191 -5.93 10.34 -19.43
N ILE A 192 -6.03 10.85 -18.20
CA ILE A 192 -5.63 10.15 -17.00
C ILE A 192 -6.90 9.80 -16.23
N GLU A 193 -7.13 8.51 -16.03
CA GLU A 193 -8.30 8.01 -15.30
C GLU A 193 -8.03 7.96 -13.79
N VAL A 194 -9.07 8.08 -12.97
CA VAL A 194 -8.97 7.83 -11.53
C VAL A 194 -9.52 6.43 -11.23
N CYS A 195 -8.66 5.56 -10.71
CA CYS A 195 -9.01 4.19 -10.37
C CYS A 195 -8.79 3.89 -8.90
N LEU A 196 -9.60 2.99 -8.36
CA LEU A 196 -9.46 2.53 -6.98
C LEU A 196 -8.11 1.83 -6.73
N ASP A 197 -7.66 1.89 -5.48
CA ASP A 197 -6.59 1.02 -5.01
C ASP A 197 -6.93 -0.45 -5.35
N PRO A 198 -5.96 -1.26 -5.84
CA PRO A 198 -6.22 -2.65 -6.20
C PRO A 198 -6.90 -3.46 -5.09
N THR A 199 -6.63 -3.13 -3.82
CA THR A 199 -7.26 -3.83 -2.69
C THR A 199 -8.77 -3.68 -2.66
N LEU A 200 -9.33 -2.64 -3.26
CA LEU A 200 -10.76 -2.41 -3.39
C LEU A 200 -11.39 -3.04 -4.65
N LEU A 201 -10.60 -3.57 -5.57
CA LEU A 201 -11.10 -4.35 -6.71
C LEU A 201 -11.65 -5.72 -6.29
N LEU A 202 -11.18 -6.22 -5.17
CA LEU A 202 -11.53 -7.52 -4.62
C LEU A 202 -12.53 -7.36 -3.47
N SER A 203 -13.27 -8.42 -3.21
CA SER A 203 -14.20 -8.52 -2.07
C SER A 203 -13.51 -9.16 -0.85
N ALA A 204 -14.13 -9.05 0.32
CA ALA A 204 -13.64 -9.78 1.51
C ALA A 204 -13.50 -11.29 1.27
N ALA A 205 -14.37 -11.87 0.44
CA ALA A 205 -14.32 -13.30 0.13
C ALA A 205 -13.05 -13.70 -0.63
N ASP A 206 -12.53 -12.82 -1.48
CA ASP A 206 -11.31 -13.07 -2.25
C ASP A 206 -10.07 -13.14 -1.37
N TYR A 207 -10.08 -12.46 -0.21
CA TYR A 207 -8.98 -12.46 0.75
C TYR A 207 -8.99 -13.65 1.71
N LYS A 208 -10.12 -14.37 1.86
CA LYS A 208 -10.24 -15.51 2.79
C LYS A 208 -9.12 -16.55 2.68
N PRO A 209 -8.65 -16.95 1.48
CA PRO A 209 -7.57 -17.92 1.36
C PRO A 209 -6.23 -17.44 1.93
N LEU A 210 -6.03 -16.12 2.04
CA LEU A 210 -4.81 -15.54 2.61
C LEU A 210 -4.83 -15.45 4.13
N ILE A 211 -6.02 -15.38 4.73
CA ILE A 211 -6.19 -15.07 6.15
C ILE A 211 -5.54 -16.16 7.02
N ARG A 212 -4.70 -15.71 7.96
CA ARG A 212 -4.15 -16.53 9.05
C ARG A 212 -4.39 -15.82 10.37
N HIS A 213 -5.20 -16.41 11.24
CA HIS A 213 -5.51 -15.84 12.54
C HIS A 213 -4.40 -16.16 13.55
N PRO A 214 -3.69 -15.16 14.11
CA PRO A 214 -2.78 -15.39 15.23
C PRO A 214 -3.57 -15.77 16.48
N GLU A 215 -3.08 -16.74 17.24
CA GLU A 215 -3.76 -17.26 18.44
C GLU A 215 -3.90 -16.22 19.54
N GLY A 216 -5.06 -16.23 20.22
CA GLY A 216 -5.34 -15.45 21.42
C GLY A 216 -5.42 -13.95 21.18
N LEU A 217 -5.93 -13.53 20.02
CA LEU A 217 -6.16 -12.11 19.68
C LEU A 217 -7.61 -11.80 19.33
N GLU A 218 -8.48 -12.80 19.35
CA GLU A 218 -9.89 -12.63 19.02
C GLU A 218 -10.55 -11.59 19.91
N GLY A 219 -11.21 -10.62 19.31
CA GLY A 219 -11.90 -9.54 20.02
C GLY A 219 -10.99 -8.48 20.65
N SER A 220 -9.66 -8.53 20.44
CA SER A 220 -8.75 -7.45 20.85
C SER A 220 -9.03 -6.17 20.05
N LEU A 221 -8.67 -5.00 20.60
CA LEU A 221 -8.57 -3.76 19.85
C LEU A 221 -7.25 -3.75 19.07
N PHE A 222 -7.32 -3.63 17.73
CA PHE A 222 -6.12 -3.59 16.91
C PHE A 222 -5.64 -2.16 16.65
N VAL A 223 -4.36 -1.90 16.92
CA VAL A 223 -3.72 -0.60 16.68
C VAL A 223 -2.60 -0.74 15.65
N TYR A 224 -2.74 -0.03 14.53
CA TYR A 224 -1.72 0.00 13.50
C TYR A 224 -1.41 1.42 13.03
N MET A 225 -0.14 1.81 13.15
CA MET A 225 0.34 3.14 12.76
C MET A 225 1.48 3.04 11.75
N LEU A 226 1.40 3.79 10.67
CA LEU A 226 2.52 4.03 9.75
C LEU A 226 3.45 5.12 10.27
N GLU A 227 2.87 6.19 10.81
CA GLU A 227 3.58 7.29 11.46
C GLU A 227 3.18 7.34 12.93
N ARG A 228 4.19 7.55 13.79
CA ARG A 228 3.92 7.66 15.24
C ARG A 228 2.99 8.83 15.50
N ASN A 229 1.92 8.54 16.20
CA ASN A 229 0.93 9.52 16.65
C ASN A 229 0.55 9.22 18.11
N ASP A 230 1.00 10.08 19.02
CA ASP A 230 0.78 9.87 20.46
C ASP A 230 -0.68 10.14 20.86
N ASP A 231 -1.44 10.94 20.10
CA ASP A 231 -2.88 11.14 20.29
C ASP A 231 -3.65 9.87 19.95
N LEU A 232 -3.28 9.20 18.86
CA LEU A 232 -3.83 7.90 18.49
C LEU A 232 -3.56 6.86 19.59
N VAL A 233 -2.35 6.81 20.12
CA VAL A 233 -1.99 5.87 21.22
C VAL A 233 -2.85 6.14 22.46
N ARG A 234 -3.01 7.40 22.85
CA ARG A 234 -3.88 7.78 23.99
C ARG A 234 -5.34 7.45 23.77
N TYR A 235 -5.81 7.72 22.55
CA TYR A 235 -7.16 7.38 22.13
C TYR A 235 -7.43 5.89 22.23
N ALA A 236 -6.58 5.08 21.60
CA ALA A 236 -6.70 3.62 21.61
C ALA A 236 -6.71 3.04 23.03
N GLY A 237 -5.86 3.56 23.93
CA GLY A 237 -5.86 3.14 25.34
C GLY A 237 -7.19 3.42 26.05
N ARG A 238 -7.75 4.62 25.85
CA ARG A 238 -9.06 4.97 26.43
C ARG A 238 -10.21 4.16 25.84
N LEU A 239 -10.16 3.92 24.52
CA LEU A 239 -11.16 3.11 23.83
C LEU A 239 -11.14 1.67 24.35
N ALA A 240 -9.95 1.08 24.48
CA ALA A 240 -9.75 -0.27 24.99
C ALA A 240 -10.29 -0.43 26.42
N GLN A 241 -10.00 0.54 27.31
CA GLN A 241 -10.55 0.57 28.68
C GLN A 241 -12.09 0.60 28.67
N ARG A 242 -12.67 1.43 27.83
CA ARG A 242 -14.13 1.56 27.71
C ARG A 242 -14.80 0.30 27.16
N MET A 243 -14.16 -0.36 26.19
CA MET A 243 -14.65 -1.60 25.59
C MET A 243 -14.34 -2.85 26.42
N ASP A 244 -13.55 -2.73 27.49
CA ASP A 244 -13.00 -3.84 28.27
C ASP A 244 -12.29 -4.86 27.36
N ARG A 245 -11.31 -4.34 26.58
CA ARG A 245 -10.52 -5.14 25.62
C ARG A 245 -9.03 -4.93 25.81
N ASP A 246 -8.28 -6.00 25.58
CA ASP A 246 -6.83 -5.92 25.40
C ASP A 246 -6.49 -5.31 24.05
N ILE A 247 -5.28 -4.75 23.93
CA ILE A 247 -4.76 -4.20 22.69
C ILE A 247 -3.77 -5.18 22.06
N CYS A 248 -3.91 -5.38 20.74
CA CYS A 248 -2.83 -5.87 19.91
C CYS A 248 -2.35 -4.75 18.96
N TYR A 249 -1.03 -4.68 18.71
CA TYR A 249 -0.47 -3.59 17.90
C TYR A 249 0.78 -4.02 17.16
N VAL A 250 1.14 -3.28 16.08
CA VAL A 250 2.38 -3.50 15.34
C VAL A 250 3.27 -2.28 15.47
N SER A 251 4.40 -2.43 16.17
CA SER A 251 5.41 -1.38 16.27
C SER A 251 6.81 -1.95 16.50
N LYS A 252 7.81 -1.31 15.91
CA LYS A 252 9.22 -1.65 16.18
C LYS A 252 9.59 -1.39 17.63
N GLU A 253 9.17 -0.25 18.16
CA GLU A 253 9.39 0.14 19.55
C GLU A 253 8.16 -0.20 20.40
N PRO A 254 8.33 -0.61 21.65
CA PRO A 254 7.20 -0.83 22.56
C PRO A 254 6.36 0.44 22.74
N LEU A 255 5.04 0.27 22.80
CA LEU A 255 4.08 1.32 23.10
C LEU A 255 3.36 1.01 24.41
N SER A 256 2.92 2.05 25.13
CA SER A 256 2.15 1.93 26.35
C SER A 256 0.76 2.55 26.16
N PHE A 257 -0.27 1.78 26.43
CA PHE A 257 -1.67 2.17 26.24
C PHE A 257 -2.44 2.31 27.56
N GLY A 258 -1.80 1.98 28.70
CA GLY A 258 -2.47 1.95 30.02
C GLY A 258 -3.38 0.73 30.24
N VAL A 259 -3.38 -0.21 29.32
CA VAL A 259 -4.04 -1.52 29.38
C VAL A 259 -3.09 -2.61 28.90
N PRO A 260 -3.39 -3.91 29.13
CA PRO A 260 -2.58 -4.99 28.57
C PRO A 260 -2.50 -4.88 27.05
N ALA A 261 -1.26 -5.02 26.51
CA ALA A 261 -1.05 -4.86 25.08
C ALA A 261 0.04 -5.83 24.55
N ARG A 262 -0.26 -6.48 23.42
CA ARG A 262 0.64 -7.43 22.76
C ARG A 262 1.19 -6.84 21.46
N ASN A 263 2.51 -6.75 21.34
CA ASN A 263 3.19 -6.27 20.15
C ASN A 263 3.40 -7.40 19.13
N LEU A 264 2.82 -7.23 17.95
CA LEU A 264 2.82 -8.17 16.84
C LEU A 264 3.85 -7.80 15.75
N TYR A 265 4.93 -7.15 16.07
CA TYR A 265 5.90 -6.62 15.08
C TYR A 265 6.39 -7.63 14.06
N GLY A 266 6.46 -8.91 14.42
CA GLY A 266 6.96 -9.99 13.57
C GLY A 266 5.95 -10.58 12.57
N ILE A 267 4.68 -10.17 12.60
CA ILE A 267 3.66 -10.75 11.70
C ILE A 267 3.88 -10.38 10.24
N GLY A 268 3.38 -11.24 9.35
CA GLY A 268 3.33 -11.03 7.90
C GLY A 268 1.98 -10.50 7.41
N PRO A 269 1.84 -10.34 6.06
CA PRO A 269 0.59 -9.83 5.47
C PRO A 269 -0.63 -10.73 5.74
N ARG A 270 -0.46 -12.04 5.82
CA ARG A 270 -1.56 -13.00 6.09
C ARG A 270 -2.11 -12.85 7.50
N GLU A 271 -1.21 -12.73 8.48
CA GLU A 271 -1.58 -12.53 9.88
C GLU A 271 -2.15 -11.13 10.11
N PHE A 272 -1.68 -10.11 9.39
CA PHE A 272 -2.26 -8.77 9.42
C PHE A 272 -3.75 -8.79 9.03
N LEU A 273 -4.10 -9.49 7.95
CA LEU A 273 -5.50 -9.69 7.55
C LEU A 273 -6.27 -10.45 8.65
N GLY A 274 -5.68 -11.50 9.24
CA GLY A 274 -6.30 -12.29 10.28
C GLY A 274 -6.59 -11.50 11.55
N VAL A 275 -5.69 -10.57 11.92
CA VAL A 275 -5.92 -9.68 13.07
C VAL A 275 -7.10 -8.74 12.78
N ILE A 276 -7.15 -8.11 11.61
CA ILE A 276 -8.28 -7.24 11.25
C ILE A 276 -9.58 -8.04 11.18
N ASP A 277 -9.56 -9.23 10.60
CA ASP A 277 -10.75 -10.08 10.47
C ASP A 277 -11.34 -10.53 11.82
N SER A 278 -10.53 -10.65 12.88
CA SER A 278 -10.96 -11.15 14.19
C SER A 278 -10.99 -10.12 15.30
N CYS A 279 -10.50 -8.90 15.09
CA CYS A 279 -10.47 -7.84 16.11
C CYS A 279 -11.89 -7.27 16.41
N SER A 280 -12.04 -6.64 17.56
CA SER A 280 -13.28 -5.94 17.93
C SER A 280 -13.42 -4.59 17.23
N ALA A 281 -12.29 -3.88 17.05
CA ALA A 281 -12.22 -2.62 16.31
C ALA A 281 -10.77 -2.34 15.91
N VAL A 282 -10.58 -1.40 14.97
CA VAL A 282 -9.27 -0.96 14.49
C VAL A 282 -9.08 0.53 14.78
N VAL A 283 -7.92 0.91 15.32
CA VAL A 283 -7.49 2.31 15.45
C VAL A 283 -6.21 2.48 14.65
N THR A 284 -6.24 3.36 13.63
CA THR A 284 -5.15 3.42 12.67
C THR A 284 -4.94 4.82 12.09
N ASN A 285 -3.78 5.04 11.45
CA ASN A 285 -3.54 6.13 10.50
C ASN A 285 -3.06 5.57 9.14
N SER A 286 -3.33 4.30 8.89
CA SER A 286 -2.94 3.61 7.66
C SER A 286 -4.12 3.51 6.70
N PHE A 287 -3.94 3.99 5.46
CA PHE A 287 -4.92 3.83 4.39
C PHE A 287 -5.36 2.36 4.22
N HIS A 288 -4.42 1.44 4.11
CA HIS A 288 -4.78 0.02 3.88
C HIS A 288 -5.42 -0.65 5.10
N ALA A 289 -5.05 -0.27 6.33
CA ALA A 289 -5.76 -0.79 7.50
C ALA A 289 -7.23 -0.32 7.51
N THR A 290 -7.48 0.93 7.11
CA THR A 290 -8.86 1.45 6.93
C THR A 290 -9.59 0.70 5.82
N VAL A 291 -8.95 0.48 4.66
CA VAL A 291 -9.54 -0.30 3.55
C VAL A 291 -9.93 -1.70 4.00
N PHE A 292 -9.05 -2.43 4.69
CA PHE A 292 -9.38 -3.79 5.16
C PHE A 292 -10.40 -3.80 6.28
N SER A 293 -10.46 -2.76 7.13
CA SER A 293 -11.55 -2.62 8.10
C SER A 293 -12.89 -2.46 7.40
N LEU A 294 -12.97 -1.61 6.37
CA LEU A 294 -14.15 -1.46 5.53
C LEU A 294 -14.54 -2.79 4.86
N LEU A 295 -13.61 -3.45 4.19
CA LEU A 295 -13.87 -4.71 3.47
C LEU A 295 -14.36 -5.84 4.38
N PHE A 296 -13.82 -5.95 5.59
CA PHE A 296 -14.17 -7.01 6.54
C PHE A 296 -15.33 -6.63 7.47
N GLY A 297 -15.93 -5.43 7.28
CA GLY A 297 -17.02 -4.97 8.12
C GLY A 297 -16.60 -4.77 9.58
N ARG A 298 -15.36 -4.34 9.83
CA ARG A 298 -14.88 -4.11 11.19
C ARG A 298 -15.03 -2.65 11.58
N PRO A 299 -15.52 -2.38 12.80
CA PRO A 299 -15.51 -1.04 13.36
C PRO A 299 -14.09 -0.46 13.35
N PHE A 300 -13.93 0.81 13.00
CA PHE A 300 -12.62 1.44 12.96
C PHE A 300 -12.69 2.94 13.27
N GLU A 301 -11.55 3.47 13.68
CA GLU A 301 -11.29 4.89 13.78
C GLU A 301 -9.97 5.20 13.07
N THR A 302 -9.98 6.15 12.15
CA THR A 302 -8.79 6.49 11.40
C THR A 302 -8.36 7.93 11.64
N PHE A 303 -7.07 8.09 11.97
CA PHE A 303 -6.45 9.37 12.23
C PHE A 303 -5.83 9.93 10.94
N VAL A 304 -6.11 11.17 10.64
CA VAL A 304 -5.50 11.86 9.50
C VAL A 304 -4.04 12.16 9.81
N THR A 305 -3.19 11.93 8.83
CA THR A 305 -1.82 12.46 8.81
C THR A 305 -1.68 13.47 7.68
N GLU A 306 -0.71 14.37 7.76
CA GLU A 306 -0.45 15.32 6.66
C GLU A 306 -0.20 14.61 5.33
N ARG A 307 0.37 13.39 5.36
CA ARG A 307 0.73 12.62 4.17
C ARG A 307 -0.38 11.77 3.59
N SER A 308 -1.37 11.38 4.37
CA SER A 308 -2.44 10.46 3.91
C SER A 308 -3.83 11.11 3.85
N GLY A 309 -3.94 12.37 4.26
CA GLY A 309 -5.21 13.01 4.57
C GLY A 309 -6.21 13.07 3.42
N SER A 310 -5.80 13.49 2.23
CA SER A 310 -6.70 13.61 1.08
C SER A 310 -7.29 12.26 0.65
N ARG A 311 -6.43 11.25 0.45
CA ARG A 311 -6.86 9.90 0.03
C ARG A 311 -7.81 9.24 1.02
N MET A 312 -7.53 9.44 2.31
CA MET A 312 -8.35 8.88 3.38
C MET A 312 -9.72 9.55 3.40
N LYS A 313 -9.76 10.88 3.26
CA LYS A 313 -11.01 11.65 3.19
C LYS A 313 -11.82 11.25 1.97
N GLU A 314 -11.23 11.25 0.78
CA GLU A 314 -11.90 10.86 -0.47
C GLU A 314 -12.50 9.44 -0.37
N LEU A 315 -11.75 8.48 0.20
CA LEU A 315 -12.28 7.12 0.40
C LEU A 315 -13.47 7.12 1.38
N LEU A 316 -13.34 7.75 2.54
CA LEU A 316 -14.39 7.73 3.55
C LEU A 316 -15.64 8.48 3.10
N GLU A 317 -15.48 9.61 2.41
CA GLU A 317 -16.57 10.34 1.77
C GLU A 317 -17.31 9.47 0.74
N SER A 318 -16.56 8.69 -0.05
CA SER A 318 -17.18 7.83 -1.07
C SER A 318 -18.04 6.69 -0.51
N VAL A 319 -17.85 6.32 0.75
CA VAL A 319 -18.60 5.24 1.44
C VAL A 319 -19.48 5.74 2.59
N GLY A 320 -19.59 7.06 2.78
CA GLY A 320 -20.39 7.64 3.86
C GLY A 320 -19.83 7.35 5.26
N ALA A 321 -18.52 7.21 5.38
CA ALA A 321 -17.82 6.84 6.61
C ALA A 321 -16.96 7.97 7.21
N GLU A 322 -17.27 9.24 6.90
CA GLU A 322 -16.50 10.41 7.36
C GLU A 322 -16.51 10.56 8.88
N SER A 323 -17.55 10.04 9.53
CA SER A 323 -17.67 10.05 11.00
C SER A 323 -16.57 9.23 11.69
N HIS A 324 -15.92 8.30 10.97
CA HIS A 324 -14.78 7.51 11.45
C HIS A 324 -13.43 8.22 11.29
N LEU A 325 -13.44 9.45 10.75
CA LEU A 325 -12.25 10.26 10.60
C LEU A 325 -11.98 11.08 11.86
N VAL A 326 -10.87 10.80 12.53
CA VAL A 326 -10.42 11.56 13.70
C VAL A 326 -9.46 12.64 13.25
N ASP A 327 -9.90 13.90 13.26
CA ASP A 327 -9.09 15.06 12.96
C ASP A 327 -8.64 15.75 14.25
N GLY A 328 -7.37 15.76 14.47
CA GLY A 328 -6.42 16.30 15.45
C GLY A 328 -6.81 17.14 16.69
N GLY A 329 -8.06 17.29 17.08
CA GLY A 329 -8.34 18.23 18.18
C GLY A 329 -9.44 17.85 19.16
N ASN A 330 -10.52 17.29 18.71
CA ASN A 330 -11.64 16.89 19.57
C ASN A 330 -12.05 15.45 19.27
N VAL A 331 -11.40 14.54 19.95
CA VAL A 331 -11.74 13.13 19.91
C VAL A 331 -13.02 12.94 20.72
N ILE A 332 -14.17 13.11 20.08
CA ILE A 332 -15.44 12.64 20.61
C ILE A 332 -15.41 11.12 20.42
N MET A 333 -15.18 10.40 21.52
CA MET A 333 -15.28 8.94 21.47
C MET A 333 -16.74 8.59 21.19
N PRO A 334 -17.08 7.96 20.06
CA PRO A 334 -18.45 7.52 19.82
C PRO A 334 -18.88 6.55 20.93
N ALA A 335 -20.16 6.57 21.26
CA ALA A 335 -20.72 5.66 22.27
C ALA A 335 -20.54 4.19 21.82
N ASP A 336 -20.68 3.97 20.54
CA ASP A 336 -20.40 2.71 19.85
C ASP A 336 -19.54 3.00 18.63
N VAL A 337 -18.46 2.23 18.46
CA VAL A 337 -17.73 2.22 17.20
C VAL A 337 -18.61 1.39 16.25
N GLY A 338 -19.50 2.06 15.54
CA GLY A 338 -20.40 1.43 14.57
C GLY A 338 -19.64 1.00 13.32
N ALA A 339 -20.26 0.12 12.53
CA ALA A 339 -19.79 -0.23 11.19
C ALA A 339 -20.84 0.22 10.14
N GLU A 340 -21.38 1.43 10.32
CA GLU A 340 -22.36 2.00 9.37
C GLU A 340 -21.63 2.71 8.25
N TYR A 341 -21.44 2.01 7.12
CA TYR A 341 -20.95 2.54 5.87
C TYR A 341 -21.49 1.72 4.69
N ASP A 342 -21.60 2.36 3.55
CA ASP A 342 -22.18 1.75 2.35
C ASP A 342 -21.11 1.41 1.31
N LEU A 343 -20.67 0.14 1.30
CA LEU A 343 -19.78 -0.36 0.26
C LEU A 343 -20.44 -0.48 -1.13
N ALA A 344 -21.77 -0.40 -1.22
CA ALA A 344 -22.45 -0.42 -2.51
C ALA A 344 -22.11 0.83 -3.34
N SER A 345 -21.80 1.95 -2.67
CA SER A 345 -21.32 3.17 -3.34
C SER A 345 -20.02 2.98 -4.12
N LEU A 346 -19.17 2.01 -3.71
CA LEU A 346 -17.93 1.67 -4.42
C LEU A 346 -18.15 0.78 -5.65
N VAL A 347 -19.34 0.20 -5.86
CA VAL A 347 -19.59 -0.74 -6.97
C VAL A 347 -19.28 -0.08 -8.31
N ASN A 348 -19.82 1.11 -8.57
CA ASN A 348 -19.60 1.82 -9.83
C ASN A 348 -18.11 2.18 -10.03
N GLN A 349 -17.43 2.60 -8.96
CA GLN A 349 -15.99 2.93 -9.03
C GLN A 349 -15.13 1.66 -9.23
N ARG A 350 -15.55 0.54 -8.65
CA ARG A 350 -14.92 -0.76 -8.84
C ARG A 350 -15.08 -1.26 -10.26
N ASP A 351 -16.28 -1.16 -10.80
CA ASP A 351 -16.56 -1.57 -12.17
C ASP A 351 -15.79 -0.70 -13.16
N HIS A 352 -15.82 0.63 -13.00
CA HIS A 352 -14.99 1.56 -13.79
C HIS A 352 -13.50 1.19 -13.74
N SER A 353 -12.98 0.89 -12.55
CA SER A 353 -11.56 0.55 -12.37
C SER A 353 -11.20 -0.80 -13.00
N ARG A 354 -12.12 -1.77 -12.99
CA ARG A 354 -11.96 -3.06 -13.66
C ARG A 354 -12.03 -2.92 -15.17
N ASP A 355 -12.98 -2.12 -15.67
CA ASP A 355 -13.13 -1.83 -17.09
C ASP A 355 -11.89 -1.13 -17.65
N PHE A 356 -11.37 -0.13 -16.91
CA PHE A 356 -10.09 0.50 -17.25
C PHE A 356 -8.98 -0.55 -17.39
N LEU A 357 -8.84 -1.44 -16.41
CA LEU A 357 -7.78 -2.46 -16.40
C LEU A 357 -7.93 -3.42 -17.58
N ALA A 358 -9.14 -3.90 -17.87
CA ALA A 358 -9.44 -4.79 -18.99
C ALA A 358 -9.11 -4.11 -20.34
N GLN A 359 -9.60 -2.89 -20.55
CA GLN A 359 -9.33 -2.13 -21.79
C GLN A 359 -7.84 -1.82 -21.96
N ALA A 360 -7.17 -1.40 -20.89
CA ALA A 360 -5.74 -1.10 -20.93
C ALA A 360 -4.90 -2.33 -21.28
N LEU A 361 -5.37 -3.53 -20.94
CA LEU A 361 -4.73 -4.80 -21.31
C LEU A 361 -5.20 -5.35 -22.65
N GLY A 362 -6.14 -4.69 -23.35
CA GLY A 362 -6.58 -5.04 -24.71
C GLY A 362 -7.71 -6.07 -24.77
N GLU A 363 -8.48 -6.22 -23.71
CA GLU A 363 -9.73 -6.96 -23.71
C GLU A 363 -10.88 -6.03 -24.15
N HIS A 364 -11.72 -6.51 -25.06
CA HIS A 364 -12.84 -5.78 -25.65
C HIS A 364 -14.18 -6.34 -25.17
#